data_d0828955e6e4075016de71ca332ff9c7
#
_entry.id   d0828955e6e4075016de71ca332ff9c7
#
_cell.length_a   1.000
_cell.length_b   1.000
_cell.length_c   1.000
_cell.angle_alpha   90.00
_cell.angle_beta   90.00
_cell.angle_gamma   90.00
#
_symmetry.space_group_name_H-M   'P 1'
#
loop_
_entity.id
_entity.type
_entity.pdbx_description
1 polymer ?
#
loop_
_entity_poly.entity_id
_entity_poly.type
_entity_poly.pdbx_seq_one_letter_code
_entity_poly.pdbx_strand_id
1 'polypeptide(L)'
;MARYIFITGGVVSSLGKGLMAASLAALLQARGFRVRIRKFDPYLNVDPGTMSPYQHGEVYVTDDGAETDLDLGHYERFTGVSARQADNITSGRIYRDIITKERRGDYLGATVQVIPHVTDAIKEFAQAETDDLDFVLCEIGGTVGDIEGLPFIEALRQLHNELDRDQ
;
A
#
# COMPACT_ATOMS: atom_id res chain seq x y z
N MET A 1 11.33 4.13 15.71
CA MET A 1 10.32 4.54 14.71
C MET A 1 10.85 4.19 13.33
N ALA A 2 9.98 3.65 12.46
CA ALA A 2 10.37 3.25 11.11
C ALA A 2 10.57 4.47 10.20
N ARG A 3 11.47 4.34 9.24
CA ARG A 3 11.63 5.28 8.13
C ARG A 3 10.82 4.82 6.93
N TYR A 4 10.20 5.76 6.24
CA TYR A 4 9.32 5.46 5.11
C TYR A 4 9.98 5.79 3.78
N ILE A 5 9.91 4.86 2.84
CA ILE A 5 10.40 5.06 1.47
C ILE A 5 9.21 4.83 0.53
N PHE A 6 8.79 5.88 -0.16
CA PHE A 6 7.68 5.81 -1.10
C PHE A 6 8.19 5.62 -2.53
N ILE A 7 7.66 4.61 -3.19
CA ILE A 7 8.00 4.24 -4.56
C ILE A 7 6.78 4.47 -5.43
N THR A 8 6.86 5.48 -6.27
CA THR A 8 5.79 5.85 -7.20
C THR A 8 6.26 5.72 -8.63
N GLY A 9 5.35 5.54 -9.57
CA GLY A 9 5.68 5.36 -10.98
C GLY A 9 5.52 6.61 -11.82
N GLY A 10 6.22 6.63 -12.93
CA GLY A 10 6.08 7.67 -13.96
C GLY A 10 4.98 7.34 -14.98
N VAL A 11 5.15 7.81 -16.22
CA VAL A 11 4.14 7.83 -17.29
C VAL A 11 3.74 6.45 -17.83
N VAL A 12 4.50 5.39 -17.55
CA VAL A 12 4.25 4.04 -18.09
C VAL A 12 4.11 3.04 -16.93
N SER A 13 3.04 2.25 -16.95
CA SER A 13 2.88 1.09 -16.08
C SER A 13 3.92 0.02 -16.40
N SER A 14 4.14 -0.90 -15.47
CA SER A 14 5.07 -2.04 -15.64
C SER A 14 6.56 -1.66 -15.76
N LEU A 15 6.98 -0.51 -15.24
CA LEU A 15 8.39 -0.09 -15.19
C LEU A 15 9.23 -0.84 -14.14
N GLY A 16 8.68 -1.85 -13.48
CA GLY A 16 9.39 -2.65 -12.49
C GLY A 16 9.48 -2.00 -11.10
N LYS A 17 8.49 -1.19 -10.72
CA LYS A 17 8.41 -0.62 -9.35
C LYS A 17 8.49 -1.70 -8.27
N GLY A 18 7.70 -2.78 -8.43
CA GLY A 18 7.70 -3.91 -7.50
C GLY A 18 9.07 -4.57 -7.38
N LEU A 19 9.75 -4.79 -8.52
CA LEU A 19 11.10 -5.33 -8.53
C LEU A 19 12.11 -4.38 -7.88
N MET A 20 11.97 -3.06 -8.10
CA MET A 20 12.82 -2.06 -7.47
C MET A 20 12.59 -2.03 -5.95
N ALA A 21 11.33 -2.07 -5.50
CA ALA A 21 10.99 -2.14 -4.08
C ALA A 21 11.59 -3.39 -3.42
N ALA A 22 11.41 -4.55 -4.03
CA ALA A 22 11.94 -5.83 -3.56
C ALA A 22 13.48 -5.81 -3.48
N SER A 23 14.14 -5.30 -4.51
CA SER A 23 15.62 -5.21 -4.57
C SER A 23 16.16 -4.25 -3.50
N LEU A 24 15.54 -3.08 -3.32
CA LEU A 24 15.93 -2.12 -2.30
C LEU A 24 15.74 -2.69 -0.90
N ALA A 25 14.62 -3.37 -0.65
CA ALA A 25 14.36 -4.05 0.62
C ALA A 25 15.43 -5.11 0.93
N ALA A 26 15.77 -5.96 -0.03
CA ALA A 26 16.81 -6.97 0.12
C ALA A 26 18.18 -6.34 0.43
N LEU A 27 18.53 -5.22 -0.23
CA LEU A 27 19.76 -4.50 0.03
C LEU A 27 19.82 -3.87 1.42
N LEU A 28 18.70 -3.37 1.92
CA LEU A 28 18.59 -2.85 3.29
C LEU A 28 18.70 -3.99 4.32
N GLN A 29 18.04 -5.12 4.07
CA GLN A 29 18.17 -6.32 4.91
C GLN A 29 19.60 -6.86 4.96
N ALA A 30 20.31 -6.86 3.83
CA ALA A 30 21.73 -7.24 3.78
C ALA A 30 22.63 -6.34 4.63
N ARG A 31 22.16 -5.13 4.98
CA ARG A 31 22.80 -4.21 5.91
C ARG A 31 22.34 -4.36 7.36
N GLY A 32 21.49 -5.34 7.63
CA GLY A 32 21.01 -5.65 8.98
C GLY A 32 19.75 -4.90 9.41
N PHE A 33 19.08 -4.18 8.49
CA PHE A 33 17.83 -3.48 8.80
C PHE A 33 16.61 -4.40 8.72
N ARG A 34 15.65 -4.19 9.61
CA ARG A 34 14.34 -4.84 9.56
C ARG A 34 13.44 -4.04 8.61
N VAL A 35 13.02 -4.68 7.54
CA VAL A 35 12.33 -4.02 6.42
C VAL A 35 11.02 -4.73 6.13
N ARG A 36 9.98 -3.95 5.82
CA ARG A 36 8.73 -4.43 5.28
C ARG A 36 8.32 -3.65 4.03
N ILE A 37 7.68 -4.34 3.08
CA ILE A 37 7.15 -3.71 1.88
C ILE A 37 5.63 -3.72 1.97
N ARG A 38 5.00 -2.61 1.59
CA ARG A 38 3.55 -2.47 1.49
C ARG A 38 3.15 -2.05 0.09
N LYS A 39 2.13 -2.70 -0.42
CA LYS A 39 1.53 -2.43 -1.72
C LYS A 39 0.25 -1.64 -1.58
N PHE A 40 0.17 -0.54 -2.31
CA PHE A 40 -1.02 0.30 -2.42
C PHE A 40 -1.52 0.26 -3.84
N ASP A 41 -2.72 -0.27 -4.03
CA ASP A 41 -3.32 -0.43 -5.36
C ASP A 41 -4.51 0.53 -5.53
N PRO A 42 -4.39 1.55 -6.39
CA PRO A 42 -5.41 2.59 -6.53
C PRO A 42 -6.67 2.16 -7.29
N TYR A 43 -6.77 0.91 -7.76
CA TYR A 43 -7.99 0.44 -8.43
C TYR A 43 -9.16 0.22 -7.46
N LEU A 44 -10.39 0.23 -7.98
CA LEU A 44 -11.64 0.10 -7.20
C LEU A 44 -12.05 -1.34 -6.90
N ASN A 45 -11.34 -2.35 -7.40
CA ASN A 45 -11.57 -3.72 -6.97
C ASN A 45 -11.22 -3.86 -5.48
N VAL A 46 -12.03 -4.59 -4.75
CA VAL A 46 -11.79 -4.83 -3.31
C VAL A 46 -10.52 -5.65 -3.10
N ASP A 47 -10.30 -6.61 -3.97
CA ASP A 47 -9.12 -7.45 -4.12
C ASP A 47 -8.97 -7.88 -5.58
N PRO A 48 -7.85 -8.47 -5.99
CA PRO A 48 -7.64 -8.90 -7.38
C PRO A 48 -8.28 -10.24 -7.73
N GLY A 49 -8.98 -10.92 -6.83
CA GLY A 49 -9.48 -12.29 -7.02
C GLY A 49 -10.39 -12.47 -8.24
N THR A 50 -11.12 -11.45 -8.65
CA THR A 50 -12.00 -11.46 -9.83
C THR A 50 -11.42 -10.73 -11.05
N MET A 51 -10.20 -10.22 -10.95
CA MET A 51 -9.56 -9.47 -12.04
C MET A 51 -9.02 -10.42 -13.11
N SER A 52 -9.02 -9.94 -14.36
CA SER A 52 -8.48 -10.72 -15.48
C SER A 52 -6.96 -10.86 -15.35
N PRO A 53 -6.40 -12.09 -15.34
CA PRO A 53 -4.96 -12.29 -15.29
C PRO A 53 -4.21 -11.68 -16.47
N TYR A 54 -4.88 -11.52 -17.62
CA TYR A 54 -4.29 -10.87 -18.80
C TYR A 54 -4.06 -9.37 -18.63
N GLN A 55 -4.81 -8.74 -17.72
CA GLN A 55 -4.69 -7.30 -17.45
C GLN A 55 -3.80 -6.99 -16.24
N HIS A 56 -3.85 -7.82 -15.20
CA HIS A 56 -3.21 -7.55 -13.91
C HIS A 56 -2.20 -8.61 -13.47
N GLY A 57 -1.99 -9.66 -14.27
CA GLY A 57 -1.21 -10.80 -13.84
C GLY A 57 -2.01 -11.76 -12.95
N GLU A 58 -1.33 -12.77 -12.45
CA GLU A 58 -1.93 -13.77 -11.58
C GLU A 58 -2.17 -13.23 -10.18
N VAL A 59 -3.20 -13.73 -9.50
CA VAL A 59 -3.47 -13.44 -8.10
C VAL A 59 -2.47 -14.18 -7.22
N TYR A 60 -1.86 -13.46 -6.28
CA TYR A 60 -1.02 -14.04 -5.26
C TYR A 60 -1.82 -14.20 -3.96
N VAL A 61 -1.82 -15.39 -3.39
CA VAL A 61 -2.52 -15.68 -2.13
C VAL A 61 -1.49 -15.77 -1.00
N THR A 62 -1.64 -14.93 0.00
CA THR A 62 -0.78 -14.91 1.18
C THR A 62 -1.07 -16.09 2.12
N ASP A 63 -0.14 -16.39 3.03
CA ASP A 63 -0.31 -17.48 4.01
C ASP A 63 -1.53 -17.28 4.93
N ASP A 64 -1.93 -16.03 5.18
CA ASP A 64 -3.13 -15.68 5.94
C ASP A 64 -4.41 -15.57 5.08
N GLY A 65 -4.35 -16.02 3.81
CA GLY A 65 -5.48 -16.20 2.92
C GLY A 65 -5.95 -14.96 2.17
N ALA A 66 -5.18 -13.88 2.15
CA ALA A 66 -5.53 -12.70 1.37
C ALA A 66 -5.20 -12.90 -0.12
N GLU A 67 -6.14 -12.56 -0.99
CA GLU A 67 -5.91 -12.43 -2.43
C GLU A 67 -5.29 -11.07 -2.73
N THR A 68 -4.11 -11.06 -3.34
CA THR A 68 -3.30 -9.85 -3.53
C THR A 68 -2.68 -9.79 -4.91
N ASP A 69 -2.07 -8.65 -5.22
CA ASP A 69 -1.28 -8.46 -6.44
C ASP A 69 -0.04 -9.38 -6.44
N LEU A 70 0.35 -9.83 -7.63
CA LEU A 70 1.51 -10.70 -7.84
C LEU A 70 2.83 -10.08 -7.30
N ASP A 71 2.92 -8.78 -7.21
CA ASP A 71 4.10 -8.09 -6.67
C ASP A 71 4.45 -8.57 -5.25
N LEU A 72 3.47 -8.98 -4.44
CA LEU A 72 3.73 -9.52 -3.10
C LEU A 72 4.56 -10.80 -3.15
N GLY A 73 4.36 -11.64 -4.14
CA GLY A 73 5.20 -12.82 -4.37
C GLY A 73 6.63 -12.46 -4.73
N HIS A 74 6.85 -11.37 -5.46
CA HIS A 74 8.19 -10.85 -5.70
C HIS A 74 8.84 -10.32 -4.43
N TYR A 75 8.08 -9.62 -3.58
CA TYR A 75 8.59 -9.12 -2.30
C TYR A 75 9.07 -10.27 -1.41
N GLU A 76 8.27 -11.32 -1.26
CA GLU A 76 8.68 -12.52 -0.50
C GLU A 76 9.93 -13.17 -1.06
N ARG A 77 9.99 -13.35 -2.38
CA ARG A 77 11.13 -13.99 -3.05
C ARG A 77 12.44 -13.26 -2.76
N PHE A 78 12.44 -11.93 -2.74
CA PHE A 78 13.63 -11.13 -2.56
C PHE A 78 14.02 -10.94 -1.09
N THR A 79 13.03 -10.84 -0.22
CA THR A 79 13.25 -10.50 1.20
C THR A 79 13.25 -11.70 2.13
N GLY A 80 12.66 -12.82 1.71
CA GLY A 80 12.41 -13.98 2.58
C GLY A 80 11.40 -13.70 3.69
N VAL A 81 10.65 -12.58 3.62
CA VAL A 81 9.62 -12.21 4.59
C VAL A 81 8.25 -12.52 4.00
N SER A 82 7.46 -13.36 4.67
CA SER A 82 6.11 -13.69 4.21
C SER A 82 5.21 -12.46 4.21
N ALA A 83 4.55 -12.23 3.07
CA ALA A 83 3.55 -11.18 2.92
C ALA A 83 2.26 -11.59 3.64
N ARG A 84 1.54 -10.60 4.13
CA ARG A 84 0.29 -10.77 4.86
C ARG A 84 -0.78 -9.84 4.30
N GLN A 85 -2.02 -10.08 4.68
CA GLN A 85 -3.14 -9.19 4.37
C GLN A 85 -2.86 -7.71 4.74
N ALA A 86 -2.08 -7.50 5.80
CA ALA A 86 -1.65 -6.17 6.26
C ALA A 86 -0.61 -5.49 5.34
N ASP A 87 -0.12 -6.16 4.29
CA ASP A 87 0.88 -5.62 3.38
C ASP A 87 0.31 -5.15 2.04
N ASN A 88 -1.00 -5.36 1.81
CA ASN A 88 -1.68 -4.89 0.60
C ASN A 88 -3.01 -4.21 0.93
N ILE A 89 -3.27 -3.08 0.29
CA ILE A 89 -4.56 -2.40 0.35
C ILE A 89 -4.94 -1.84 -1.02
N THR A 90 -6.23 -1.95 -1.36
CA THR A 90 -6.81 -1.38 -2.58
C THR A 90 -7.70 -0.18 -2.26
N SER A 91 -7.90 0.73 -3.23
CA SER A 91 -8.92 1.77 -3.09
C SER A 91 -10.28 1.16 -2.79
N GLY A 92 -10.65 0.08 -3.49
CA GLY A 92 -11.94 -0.58 -3.30
C GLY A 92 -12.16 -1.04 -1.86
N ARG A 93 -11.14 -1.62 -1.23
CA ARG A 93 -11.19 -2.02 0.19
C ARG A 93 -11.35 -0.81 1.11
N ILE A 94 -10.58 0.26 0.90
CA ILE A 94 -10.67 1.49 1.69
C ILE A 94 -12.08 2.09 1.61
N TYR A 95 -12.59 2.30 0.39
CA TYR A 95 -13.92 2.88 0.18
C TYR A 95 -15.02 2.00 0.76
N ARG A 96 -14.97 0.68 0.57
CA ARG A 96 -15.93 -0.25 1.17
C ARG A 96 -15.96 -0.11 2.69
N ASP A 97 -14.80 -0.06 3.33
CA ASP A 97 -14.70 -0.01 4.78
C ASP A 97 -15.21 1.33 5.32
N ILE A 98 -14.90 2.44 4.64
CA ILE A 98 -15.42 3.79 4.97
C ILE A 98 -16.94 3.85 4.80
N ILE A 99 -17.48 3.35 3.69
CA ILE A 99 -18.93 3.32 3.44
C ILE A 99 -19.64 2.42 4.46
N THR A 100 -19.02 1.30 4.81
CA THR A 100 -19.57 0.41 5.85
C THR A 100 -19.61 1.10 7.21
N LYS A 101 -18.58 1.83 7.60
CA LYS A 101 -18.54 2.63 8.83
C LYS A 101 -19.61 3.74 8.79
N GLU A 102 -19.75 4.43 7.65
CA GLU A 102 -20.80 5.45 7.47
C GLU A 102 -22.18 4.86 7.68
N ARG A 103 -22.51 3.74 7.04
CA ARG A 103 -23.82 3.09 7.16
C ARG A 103 -24.13 2.59 8.58
N ARG A 104 -23.12 2.29 9.37
CA ARG A 104 -23.29 1.94 10.81
C ARG A 104 -23.43 3.18 11.70
N GLY A 105 -23.18 4.38 11.20
CA GLY A 105 -23.24 5.62 11.98
C GLY A 105 -21.95 5.95 12.73
N ASP A 106 -20.83 5.31 12.43
CA ASP A 106 -19.56 5.49 13.15
C ASP A 106 -19.03 6.92 13.06
N TYR A 107 -19.45 7.69 12.05
CA TYR A 107 -19.08 9.09 11.86
C TYR A 107 -20.04 10.11 12.49
N LEU A 108 -21.04 9.64 13.25
CA LEU A 108 -21.97 10.48 14.04
C LEU A 108 -22.66 11.60 13.24
N GLY A 109 -22.96 11.37 11.97
CA GLY A 109 -23.63 12.31 11.07
C GLY A 109 -22.68 13.31 10.39
N ALA A 110 -21.36 13.18 10.55
CA ALA A 110 -20.41 13.99 9.82
C ALA A 110 -20.45 13.70 8.31
N THR A 111 -20.15 14.71 7.50
CA THR A 111 -19.96 14.51 6.05
C THR A 111 -18.69 13.73 5.80
N VAL A 112 -18.80 12.54 5.18
CA VAL A 112 -17.67 11.69 4.84
C VAL A 112 -17.14 12.09 3.46
N GLN A 113 -15.84 12.39 3.36
CA GLN A 113 -15.20 12.90 2.15
C GLN A 113 -13.87 12.15 1.91
N VAL A 114 -13.31 12.28 0.69
CA VAL A 114 -12.00 11.70 0.38
C VAL A 114 -10.94 12.25 1.32
N ILE A 115 -10.93 13.56 1.54
CA ILE A 115 -10.11 14.22 2.56
C ILE A 115 -11.07 14.66 3.69
N PRO A 116 -10.87 14.21 4.94
CA PRO A 116 -9.72 13.43 5.45
C PRO A 116 -9.91 11.90 5.44
N HIS A 117 -11.09 11.35 5.25
CA HIS A 117 -11.42 9.97 5.63
C HIS A 117 -10.64 8.91 4.83
N VAL A 118 -10.51 9.11 3.50
CA VAL A 118 -9.74 8.17 2.66
C VAL A 118 -8.25 8.37 2.88
N THR A 119 -7.79 9.63 2.95
CA THR A 119 -6.37 9.93 3.19
C THR A 119 -5.90 9.44 4.56
N ASP A 120 -6.73 9.57 5.60
CA ASP A 120 -6.40 9.05 6.93
C ASP A 120 -6.31 7.51 6.93
N ALA A 121 -7.24 6.82 6.27
CA ALA A 121 -7.19 5.36 6.14
C ALA A 121 -5.92 4.88 5.42
N ILE A 122 -5.45 5.62 4.40
CA ILE A 122 -4.20 5.32 3.70
C ILE A 122 -2.99 5.52 4.64
N LYS A 123 -2.97 6.63 5.40
CA LYS A 123 -1.90 6.92 6.37
C LYS A 123 -1.86 5.89 7.50
N GLU A 124 -3.02 5.55 8.05
CA GLU A 124 -3.16 4.50 9.08
C GLU A 124 -2.61 3.16 8.58
N PHE A 125 -2.95 2.78 7.35
CA PHE A 125 -2.41 1.55 6.76
C PHE A 125 -0.88 1.62 6.59
N ALA A 126 -0.34 2.76 6.13
CA ALA A 126 1.11 2.92 5.97
C ALA A 126 1.87 2.77 7.31
N GLN A 127 1.27 3.22 8.41
CA GLN A 127 1.90 3.28 9.73
C GLN A 127 1.58 2.08 10.64
N ALA A 128 0.62 1.23 10.26
CA ALA A 128 0.21 0.10 11.10
C ALA A 128 1.36 -0.90 11.31
N GLU A 129 1.48 -1.47 12.49
CA GLU A 129 2.43 -2.56 12.82
C GLU A 129 3.89 -2.26 12.39
N THR A 130 4.40 -1.05 12.68
CA THR A 130 5.76 -0.64 12.27
C THR A 130 6.74 -0.45 13.42
N ASP A 131 6.34 -0.72 14.66
CA ASP A 131 7.12 -0.41 15.87
C ASP A 131 8.49 -1.09 15.94
N ASP A 132 8.60 -2.28 15.39
CA ASP A 132 9.83 -3.08 15.37
C ASP A 132 10.58 -3.02 14.02
N LEU A 133 10.17 -2.16 13.09
CA LEU A 133 10.79 -1.99 11.79
C LEU A 133 11.75 -0.79 11.76
N ASP A 134 12.79 -0.91 10.93
CA ASP A 134 13.71 0.16 10.64
C ASP A 134 13.28 0.93 9.37
N PHE A 135 12.71 0.20 8.40
CA PHE A 135 12.19 0.76 7.15
C PHE A 135 10.87 0.13 6.73
N VAL A 136 9.98 0.96 6.20
CA VAL A 136 8.76 0.55 5.49
C VAL A 136 8.84 1.10 4.06
N LEU A 137 8.86 0.22 3.08
CA LEU A 137 8.81 0.59 1.67
C LEU A 137 7.35 0.54 1.22
N CYS A 138 6.83 1.66 0.78
CA CYS A 138 5.45 1.80 0.30
C CYS A 138 5.45 1.93 -1.22
N GLU A 139 5.08 0.87 -1.93
CA GLU A 139 4.95 0.90 -3.38
C GLU A 139 3.52 1.25 -3.78
N ILE A 140 3.39 2.35 -4.52
CA ILE A 140 2.11 2.83 -5.04
C ILE A 140 1.93 2.32 -6.46
N GLY A 141 0.89 1.52 -6.67
CA GLY A 141 0.49 1.04 -7.99
C GLY A 141 0.01 2.16 -8.90
N GLY A 142 -0.11 1.84 -10.19
CA GLY A 142 -0.55 2.79 -11.20
C GLY A 142 0.51 3.81 -11.59
N THR A 143 0.04 4.87 -12.24
CA THR A 143 0.86 5.96 -12.80
C THR A 143 0.60 7.25 -12.03
N VAL A 144 1.65 8.02 -11.75
CA VAL A 144 1.47 9.35 -11.15
C VAL A 144 0.73 10.26 -12.12
N GLY A 145 -0.37 10.84 -11.67
CA GLY A 145 -1.25 11.67 -12.47
C GLY A 145 -2.59 11.03 -12.82
N ASP A 146 -2.72 9.71 -12.64
CA ASP A 146 -4.02 9.05 -12.75
C ASP A 146 -4.94 9.49 -11.59
N ILE A 147 -6.21 9.72 -11.91
CA ILE A 147 -7.21 10.23 -10.95
C ILE A 147 -7.35 9.33 -9.74
N GLU A 148 -7.30 8.01 -9.94
CA GLU A 148 -7.41 7.00 -8.90
C GLU A 148 -6.25 7.06 -7.89
N GLY A 149 -5.08 7.49 -8.34
CA GLY A 149 -3.87 7.62 -7.52
C GLY A 149 -3.84 8.88 -6.65
N LEU A 150 -4.64 9.91 -6.95
CA LEU A 150 -4.58 11.21 -6.27
C LEU A 150 -4.77 11.13 -4.75
N PRO A 151 -5.71 10.35 -4.19
CA PRO A 151 -5.84 10.22 -2.73
C PRO A 151 -4.60 9.64 -2.05
N PHE A 152 -3.89 8.73 -2.73
CA PHE A 152 -2.65 8.16 -2.21
C PHE A 152 -1.53 9.21 -2.19
N ILE A 153 -1.35 9.95 -3.29
CA ILE A 153 -0.34 11.01 -3.37
C ILE A 153 -0.62 12.10 -2.32
N GLU A 154 -1.90 12.47 -2.12
CA GLU A 154 -2.27 13.43 -1.08
C GLU A 154 -2.00 12.88 0.33
N ALA A 155 -2.33 11.62 0.59
CA ALA A 155 -2.02 10.98 1.87
C ALA A 155 -0.50 10.96 2.15
N LEU A 156 0.33 10.67 1.13
CA LEU A 156 1.79 10.71 1.27
C LEU A 156 2.30 12.12 1.57
N ARG A 157 1.74 13.14 0.90
CA ARG A 157 2.08 14.54 1.17
C ARG A 157 1.75 14.94 2.61
N GLN A 158 0.61 14.51 3.13
CA GLN A 158 0.21 14.73 4.52
C GLN A 158 1.15 14.00 5.46
N LEU A 159 1.38 12.71 5.22
CA LEU A 159 2.26 11.89 6.05
C LEU A 159 3.68 12.46 6.14
N HIS A 160 4.24 12.94 5.03
CA HIS A 160 5.54 13.60 5.02
C HIS A 160 5.61 14.85 5.93
N ASN A 161 4.49 15.58 6.08
CA ASN A 161 4.43 16.74 6.94
C ASN A 161 4.14 16.40 8.42
N GLU A 162 3.58 15.22 8.68
CA GLU A 162 3.21 14.75 10.02
C GLU A 162 4.34 13.95 10.68
N LEU A 163 5.19 13.31 9.88
CA LEU A 163 6.33 12.55 10.37
C LEU A 163 7.51 13.47 10.74
N ASP A 164 8.32 13.01 11.69
CA ASP A 164 9.58 13.67 12.02
C ASP A 164 10.56 13.61 10.84
N ARG A 165 11.48 14.58 10.76
CA ARG A 165 12.43 14.72 9.63
C ARG A 165 13.32 13.50 9.38
N ASP A 166 13.46 12.64 10.38
CA ASP A 166 14.31 11.44 10.31
C ASP A 166 13.49 10.17 9.94
N GLN A 167 12.21 10.33 9.68
CA GLN A 167 11.27 9.27 9.27
C GLN A 167 10.88 9.42 7.80
#